data_54ea62b9ea2dd8f3021249da1231dd39
#
_entry.id   54ea62b9ea2dd8f3021249da1231dd39
#
_cell.length_a   1.000
_cell.length_b   1.000
_cell.length_c   1.000
_cell.angle_alpha   90.00
_cell.angle_beta   90.00
_cell.angle_gamma   90.00
#
_symmetry.space_group_name_H-M   'P 1'
#
loop_
_entity.id
_entity.type
_entity.pdbx_description
1 polymer ?
#
loop_
_entity_poly.entity_id
_entity_poly.type
_entity_poly.pdbx_seq_one_letter_code
_entity_poly.pdbx_strand_id
1 'polypeptide(L)'
;ATLALVCTLSVFNGFQDMVAGFFTAFDPELKITIREGKVFDPRESRIRQVRALPEIDVWTETLEENAMVQYKDRQAMAVIKGVEDNFEQLTSIDSLLYGTGRFVLNDSLVDYGFMGVELMSELGTGIQFVDPLLVYAPKRNVRVNIANPTAAFNREYLFSPGAIFAVNQKKYDSRYILTSLGFARRLFNYDTEVS
;
A
#
# COMPACT_ATOMS: atom_id res chain seq x y z
N ALA A 1 5.35 -47.01 -8.47
CA ALA A 1 4.25 -46.36 -7.70
C ALA A 1 4.80 -45.32 -6.70
N THR A 2 5.79 -45.64 -5.87
CA THR A 2 6.33 -44.79 -4.79
C THR A 2 6.98 -43.51 -5.34
N LEU A 3 7.76 -43.59 -6.42
CA LEU A 3 8.42 -42.44 -7.04
C LEU A 3 7.41 -41.42 -7.54
N ALA A 4 6.35 -41.89 -8.22
CA ALA A 4 5.30 -40.99 -8.72
C ALA A 4 4.59 -40.26 -7.58
N LEU A 5 4.33 -40.96 -6.46
CA LEU A 5 3.68 -40.35 -5.29
C LEU A 5 4.58 -39.29 -4.64
N VAL A 6 5.87 -39.57 -4.50
CA VAL A 6 6.86 -38.61 -3.94
C VAL A 6 6.96 -37.37 -4.84
N CYS A 7 7.05 -37.58 -6.17
CA CYS A 7 7.09 -36.43 -7.10
C CYS A 7 5.80 -35.58 -7.02
N THR A 8 4.63 -36.22 -6.97
CA THR A 8 3.37 -35.49 -6.86
C THR A 8 3.28 -34.70 -5.56
N LEU A 9 3.64 -35.28 -4.43
CA LEU A 9 3.65 -34.62 -3.13
C LEU A 9 4.65 -33.45 -3.09
N SER A 10 5.86 -33.64 -3.68
CA SER A 10 6.86 -32.57 -3.75
C SER A 10 6.38 -31.38 -4.57
N VAL A 11 5.74 -31.64 -5.72
CA VAL A 11 5.15 -30.57 -6.55
C VAL A 11 4.01 -29.87 -5.80
N PHE A 12 3.16 -30.64 -5.12
CA PHE A 12 2.03 -30.08 -4.37
C PHE A 12 2.52 -29.20 -3.18
N ASN A 13 3.51 -29.68 -2.42
CA ASN A 13 4.10 -28.91 -1.33
C ASN A 13 4.78 -27.63 -1.86
N GLY A 14 5.58 -27.73 -2.93
CA GLY A 14 6.19 -26.55 -3.54
C GLY A 14 5.18 -25.54 -4.08
N PHE A 15 4.04 -26.04 -4.60
CA PHE A 15 2.93 -25.16 -5.00
C PHE A 15 2.25 -24.50 -3.80
N GLN A 16 2.01 -25.21 -2.70
CA GLN A 16 1.46 -24.65 -1.47
C GLN A 16 2.39 -23.56 -0.89
N ASP A 17 3.68 -23.82 -0.82
CA ASP A 17 4.67 -22.85 -0.32
C ASP A 17 4.71 -21.60 -1.21
N MET A 18 4.65 -21.77 -2.51
CA MET A 18 4.59 -20.65 -3.47
C MET A 18 3.31 -19.82 -3.29
N VAL A 19 2.15 -20.46 -3.17
CA VAL A 19 0.86 -19.79 -2.96
C VAL A 19 0.84 -19.08 -1.61
N ALA A 20 1.30 -19.72 -0.54
CA ALA A 20 1.41 -19.11 0.78
C ALA A 20 2.31 -17.86 0.74
N GLY A 21 3.46 -17.94 0.05
CA GLY A 21 4.36 -16.80 -0.13
C GLY A 21 3.71 -15.59 -0.81
N PHE A 22 2.83 -15.81 -1.78
CA PHE A 22 2.11 -14.72 -2.44
C PHE A 22 1.08 -14.03 -1.53
N PHE A 23 0.42 -14.77 -0.64
CA PHE A 23 -0.57 -14.18 0.26
C PHE A 23 0.07 -13.41 1.43
N THR A 24 1.19 -13.87 1.96
CA THR A 24 1.84 -13.25 3.12
C THR A 24 2.73 -12.05 2.77
N ALA A 25 3.11 -11.92 1.50
CA ALA A 25 4.08 -10.90 1.09
C ALA A 25 3.51 -9.46 1.07
N PHE A 26 2.20 -9.29 0.89
CA PHE A 26 1.55 -7.99 0.82
C PHE A 26 0.36 -7.84 1.80
N ASP A 27 -0.29 -8.94 2.13
CA ASP A 27 -1.38 -9.01 3.10
C ASP A 27 -0.91 -9.71 4.39
N PRO A 28 -1.25 -9.19 5.56
CA PRO A 28 -0.92 -9.81 6.84
C PRO A 28 -1.73 -11.09 7.08
N GLU A 29 -1.28 -11.96 7.97
CA GLU A 29 -2.00 -13.17 8.37
C GLU A 29 -3.37 -12.85 9.00
N LEU A 30 -3.46 -11.74 9.73
CA LEU A 30 -4.70 -11.25 10.31
C LEU A 30 -4.92 -9.78 9.96
N LYS A 31 -6.05 -9.47 9.37
CA LYS A 31 -6.48 -8.10 9.05
C LYS A 31 -7.80 -7.79 9.75
N ILE A 32 -7.83 -6.71 10.51
CA ILE A 32 -9.05 -6.16 11.11
C ILE A 32 -9.57 -5.07 10.18
N THR A 33 -10.79 -5.23 9.71
CA THR A 33 -11.46 -4.26 8.84
C THR A 33 -12.81 -3.86 9.39
N ILE A 34 -13.26 -2.66 9.05
CA ILE A 34 -14.59 -2.18 9.42
C ILE A 34 -15.68 -2.88 8.56
N ARG A 35 -16.77 -3.21 9.20
CA ARG A 35 -17.94 -3.81 8.50
C ARG A 35 -18.77 -2.76 7.75
N GLU A 36 -18.91 -1.57 8.34
CA GLU A 36 -19.71 -0.47 7.78
C GLU A 36 -18.88 0.83 7.82
N GLY A 37 -18.81 1.53 6.71
CA GLY A 37 -18.00 2.73 6.56
C GLY A 37 -16.67 2.49 5.84
N LYS A 38 -15.73 3.41 5.97
CA LYS A 38 -14.41 3.33 5.31
C LYS A 38 -13.26 3.21 6.31
N VAL A 39 -13.41 3.83 7.47
CA VAL A 39 -12.34 3.94 8.47
C VAL A 39 -12.91 3.87 9.88
N PHE A 40 -12.06 3.52 10.83
CA PHE A 40 -12.37 3.49 12.27
C PHE A 40 -11.22 4.09 13.09
N ASP A 41 -11.50 4.43 14.35
CA ASP A 41 -10.46 4.90 15.27
C ASP A 41 -9.76 3.68 15.94
N PRO A 42 -8.47 3.46 15.70
CA PRO A 42 -7.73 2.34 16.30
C PRO A 42 -7.59 2.46 17.81
N ARG A 43 -7.91 3.63 18.42
CA ARG A 43 -7.86 3.88 19.86
C ARG A 43 -9.10 3.39 20.62
N GLU A 44 -10.10 2.83 19.90
CA GLU A 44 -11.26 2.23 20.55
C GLU A 44 -10.84 1.12 21.53
N SER A 45 -11.57 1.02 22.66
CA SER A 45 -11.24 0.10 23.74
C SER A 45 -11.13 -1.35 23.31
N ARG A 46 -11.98 -1.78 22.37
CA ARG A 46 -11.97 -3.14 21.80
C ARG A 46 -10.70 -3.42 21.01
N ILE A 47 -10.29 -2.47 20.17
CA ILE A 47 -9.06 -2.59 19.35
C ILE A 47 -7.83 -2.65 20.26
N ARG A 48 -7.77 -1.79 21.30
CA ARG A 48 -6.68 -1.83 22.28
C ARG A 48 -6.59 -3.16 23.04
N GLN A 49 -7.74 -3.78 23.35
CA GLN A 49 -7.77 -5.10 23.98
C GLN A 49 -7.19 -6.18 23.05
N VAL A 50 -7.55 -6.16 21.77
CA VAL A 50 -6.99 -7.09 20.78
C VAL A 50 -5.48 -6.87 20.64
N ARG A 51 -5.03 -5.63 20.47
CA ARG A 51 -3.61 -5.28 20.39
C ARG A 51 -2.77 -5.75 21.58
N ALA A 52 -3.39 -5.86 22.76
CA ALA A 52 -2.72 -6.28 24.00
C ALA A 52 -2.65 -7.82 24.18
N LEU A 53 -3.16 -8.61 23.23
CA LEU A 53 -3.08 -10.06 23.29
C LEU A 53 -1.63 -10.53 23.12
N PRO A 54 -1.18 -11.49 23.95
CA PRO A 54 0.22 -11.97 23.89
C PRO A 54 0.54 -12.76 22.62
N GLU A 55 -0.47 -13.17 21.87
CA GLU A 55 -0.33 -13.88 20.60
C GLU A 55 -0.03 -12.94 19.41
N ILE A 56 -0.06 -11.61 19.62
CA ILE A 56 0.21 -10.63 18.58
C ILE A 56 1.64 -10.12 18.73
N ASP A 57 2.52 -10.57 17.87
CA ASP A 57 3.92 -10.15 17.85
C ASP A 57 4.10 -8.76 17.22
N VAL A 58 3.44 -8.52 16.10
CA VAL A 58 3.55 -7.26 15.36
C VAL A 58 2.16 -6.70 15.08
N TRP A 59 1.97 -5.44 15.44
CA TRP A 59 0.78 -4.66 15.13
C TRP A 59 1.17 -3.49 14.24
N THR A 60 0.49 -3.32 13.11
CA THR A 60 0.66 -2.16 12.24
C THR A 60 -0.69 -1.58 11.85
N GLU A 61 -0.72 -0.29 11.64
CA GLU A 61 -1.90 0.44 11.19
C GLU A 61 -1.78 0.75 9.70
N THR A 62 -2.88 0.62 8.98
CA THR A 62 -2.92 0.93 7.55
C THR A 62 -4.11 1.81 7.20
N LEU A 63 -3.97 2.60 6.14
CA LEU A 63 -5.03 3.41 5.57
C LEU A 63 -5.02 3.24 4.05
N GLU A 64 -6.09 2.64 3.51
CA GLU A 64 -6.23 2.37 2.08
C GLU A 64 -7.40 3.18 1.50
N GLU A 65 -7.14 4.05 0.53
CA GLU A 65 -8.20 4.74 -0.20
C GLU A 65 -7.79 5.05 -1.65
N ASN A 66 -8.81 5.20 -2.52
CA ASN A 66 -8.58 5.52 -3.94
C ASN A 66 -8.18 6.98 -4.11
N ALA A 67 -7.21 7.20 -5.00
CA ALA A 67 -6.75 8.52 -5.41
C ALA A 67 -6.45 8.52 -6.92
N MET A 68 -6.46 9.68 -7.52
CA MET A 68 -5.92 9.86 -8.87
C MET A 68 -4.45 10.24 -8.75
N VAL A 69 -3.62 9.56 -9.51
CA VAL A 69 -2.18 9.86 -9.59
C VAL A 69 -1.84 10.38 -10.98
N GLN A 70 -0.94 11.33 -11.02
CA GLN A 70 -0.48 11.96 -12.25
C GLN A 70 1.04 12.03 -12.27
N TYR A 71 1.61 11.59 -13.38
CA TYR A 71 3.02 11.77 -13.70
C TYR A 71 3.14 12.42 -15.07
N LYS A 72 3.64 13.66 -15.10
CA LYS A 72 3.67 14.50 -16.32
C LYS A 72 2.28 14.64 -16.91
N ASP A 73 2.09 14.12 -18.12
CA ASP A 73 0.85 14.14 -18.91
C ASP A 73 -0.02 12.89 -18.73
N ARG A 74 0.48 11.87 -18.01
CA ARG A 74 -0.24 10.61 -17.79
C ARG A 74 -0.92 10.58 -16.44
N GLN A 75 -2.11 9.98 -16.41
CA GLN A 75 -2.92 9.84 -15.20
C GLN A 75 -3.44 8.41 -15.06
N ALA A 76 -3.54 7.94 -13.84
CA ALA A 76 -4.11 6.65 -13.50
C ALA A 76 -4.89 6.72 -12.19
N MET A 77 -5.81 5.78 -11.98
CA MET A 77 -6.46 5.58 -10.69
C MET A 77 -5.64 4.58 -9.88
N ALA A 78 -5.25 4.99 -8.68
CA ALA A 78 -4.47 4.16 -7.78
C ALA A 78 -5.14 4.02 -6.41
N VAL A 79 -4.76 2.99 -5.68
CA VAL A 79 -5.05 2.82 -4.25
C VAL A 79 -3.79 3.26 -3.50
N ILE A 80 -3.92 4.31 -2.72
CA ILE A 80 -2.86 4.72 -1.80
C ILE A 80 -3.00 3.91 -0.53
N LYS A 81 -1.99 3.11 -0.22
CA LYS A 81 -1.88 2.34 1.02
C LYS A 81 -0.83 2.99 1.90
N GLY A 82 -1.29 3.76 2.87
CA GLY A 82 -0.44 4.30 3.94
C GLY A 82 -0.18 3.22 4.98
N VAL A 83 1.07 3.01 5.34
CA VAL A 83 1.50 2.02 6.32
C VAL A 83 2.47 2.65 7.32
N GLU A 84 2.59 2.03 8.51
CA GLU A 84 3.59 2.42 9.50
C GLU A 84 4.98 1.91 9.13
N ASP A 85 6.02 2.47 9.75
CA ASP A 85 7.43 2.11 9.49
C ASP A 85 7.75 0.65 9.85
N ASN A 86 6.97 0.04 10.75
CA ASN A 86 7.13 -1.36 11.12
C ASN A 86 6.45 -2.36 10.16
N PHE A 87 5.88 -1.88 9.06
CA PHE A 87 5.20 -2.74 8.07
C PHE A 87 6.11 -3.83 7.50
N GLU A 88 7.40 -3.56 7.36
CA GLU A 88 8.40 -4.55 6.93
C GLU A 88 8.55 -5.74 7.88
N GLN A 89 8.24 -5.56 9.16
CA GLN A 89 8.28 -6.64 10.16
C GLN A 89 7.10 -7.60 10.02
N LEU A 90 5.99 -7.11 9.47
CA LEU A 90 4.76 -7.88 9.26
C LEU A 90 4.76 -8.60 7.91
N THR A 91 5.44 -8.03 6.93
CA THR A 91 5.43 -8.51 5.54
C THR A 91 6.85 -8.69 5.02
N SER A 92 7.01 -9.55 4.02
CA SER A 92 8.30 -9.71 3.34
C SER A 92 8.46 -8.69 2.20
N ILE A 93 8.07 -7.42 2.45
CA ILE A 93 8.01 -6.38 1.40
C ILE A 93 9.36 -6.18 0.71
N ASP A 94 10.47 -6.24 1.45
CA ASP A 94 11.82 -6.09 0.89
C ASP A 94 12.13 -7.11 -0.20
N SER A 95 11.60 -8.33 -0.08
CA SER A 95 11.77 -9.39 -1.08
C SER A 95 11.02 -9.14 -2.38
N LEU A 96 10.07 -8.22 -2.37
CA LEU A 96 9.23 -7.84 -3.51
C LEU A 96 9.72 -6.56 -4.19
N LEU A 97 10.73 -5.89 -3.62
CA LEU A 97 11.26 -4.65 -4.19
C LEU A 97 12.22 -4.93 -5.34
N TYR A 98 12.06 -4.15 -6.39
CA TYR A 98 12.94 -4.10 -7.54
C TYR A 98 13.53 -2.69 -7.67
N GLY A 99 14.86 -2.60 -7.71
CA GLY A 99 15.60 -1.35 -7.77
C GLY A 99 16.78 -1.32 -6.82
N THR A 100 17.30 -0.13 -6.56
CA THR A 100 18.44 0.10 -5.66
C THR A 100 18.03 0.70 -4.31
N GLY A 101 16.77 1.12 -4.20
CA GLY A 101 16.21 1.70 -2.99
C GLY A 101 15.93 0.66 -1.92
N ARG A 102 15.81 1.13 -0.67
CA ARG A 102 15.35 0.34 0.48
C ARG A 102 13.92 0.74 0.84
N PHE A 103 13.25 -0.06 1.64
CA PHE A 103 11.92 0.27 2.13
C PHE A 103 11.98 1.40 3.18
N VAL A 104 11.98 2.63 2.68
CA VAL A 104 11.94 3.85 3.49
C VAL A 104 10.76 4.67 3.00
N LEU A 105 9.77 4.92 3.86
CA LEU A 105 8.51 5.55 3.48
C LEU A 105 8.58 7.07 3.43
N ASN A 106 9.45 7.66 4.23
CA ASN A 106 9.68 9.11 4.28
C ASN A 106 11.07 9.43 4.80
N ASP A 107 11.49 10.65 4.58
CA ASP A 107 12.57 11.29 5.31
C ASP A 107 12.06 12.62 5.91
N SER A 108 12.95 13.44 6.45
CA SER A 108 12.55 14.71 7.10
C SER A 108 11.92 15.72 6.13
N LEU A 109 12.04 15.54 4.83
CA LEU A 109 11.68 16.54 3.81
C LEU A 109 10.60 16.04 2.84
N VAL A 110 10.59 14.75 2.51
CA VAL A 110 9.75 14.19 1.45
C VAL A 110 9.14 12.84 1.84
N ASP A 111 7.98 12.56 1.26
CA ASP A 111 7.34 11.25 1.33
C ASP A 111 7.64 10.45 0.05
N TYR A 112 7.92 9.18 0.21
CA TYR A 112 8.22 8.25 -0.88
C TYR A 112 7.01 7.40 -1.24
N GLY A 113 6.89 7.06 -2.53
CA GLY A 113 5.84 6.22 -3.04
C GLY A 113 6.39 5.00 -3.79
N PHE A 114 6.20 3.82 -3.22
CA PHE A 114 6.50 2.55 -3.88
C PHE A 114 5.30 2.12 -4.71
N MET A 115 5.43 2.17 -6.02
CA MET A 115 4.33 1.78 -6.91
C MET A 115 4.50 0.36 -7.44
N GLY A 116 3.38 -0.27 -7.79
CA GLY A 116 3.40 -1.56 -8.46
C GLY A 116 3.95 -1.47 -9.88
N VAL A 117 4.59 -2.53 -10.34
CA VAL A 117 5.30 -2.59 -11.63
C VAL A 117 4.41 -2.29 -12.83
N GLU A 118 3.14 -2.72 -12.82
CA GLU A 118 2.21 -2.43 -13.91
C GLU A 118 1.78 -0.96 -13.90
N LEU A 119 1.51 -0.40 -12.72
CA LEU A 119 1.17 1.03 -12.56
C LEU A 119 2.32 1.93 -13.01
N MET A 120 3.58 1.55 -12.69
CA MET A 120 4.77 2.22 -13.21
C MET A 120 4.77 2.28 -14.74
N SER A 121 4.44 1.16 -15.38
CA SER A 121 4.38 1.06 -16.83
C SER A 121 3.24 1.90 -17.44
N GLU A 122 2.08 1.91 -16.80
CA GLU A 122 0.91 2.71 -17.21
C GLU A 122 1.21 4.21 -17.15
N LEU A 123 1.82 4.67 -16.05
CA LEU A 123 2.23 6.07 -15.89
C LEU A 123 3.44 6.45 -16.74
N GLY A 124 4.14 5.46 -17.30
CA GLY A 124 5.34 5.68 -18.10
C GLY A 124 6.50 6.26 -17.31
N THR A 125 6.56 5.93 -16.01
CA THR A 125 7.70 6.26 -15.17
C THR A 125 8.80 5.21 -15.33
N GLY A 126 10.00 5.49 -14.81
CA GLY A 126 10.99 4.45 -14.54
C GLY A 126 10.92 4.02 -13.07
N ILE A 127 11.78 3.06 -12.69
CA ILE A 127 11.98 2.69 -11.27
C ILE A 127 12.39 3.92 -10.46
N GLN A 128 13.24 4.76 -11.05
CA GLN A 128 13.61 6.07 -10.50
C GLN A 128 12.95 7.14 -11.37
N PHE A 129 11.97 7.82 -10.83
CA PHE A 129 11.38 9.00 -11.47
C PHE A 129 11.93 10.27 -10.82
N VAL A 130 12.23 11.27 -11.65
CA VAL A 130 12.86 12.54 -11.22
C VAL A 130 11.81 13.55 -10.79
N ASP A 131 10.75 13.68 -11.61
CA ASP A 131 9.64 14.57 -11.28
C ASP A 131 8.76 13.92 -10.22
N PRO A 132 8.22 14.64 -9.25
CA PRO A 132 7.34 14.06 -8.24
C PRO A 132 6.04 13.57 -8.86
N LEU A 133 5.53 12.48 -8.32
CA LEU A 133 4.20 11.97 -8.62
C LEU A 133 3.17 12.83 -7.90
N LEU A 134 2.24 13.42 -8.62
CA LEU A 134 1.12 14.15 -8.04
C LEU A 134 0.01 13.20 -7.66
N VAL A 135 -0.50 13.36 -6.45
CA VAL A 135 -1.61 12.55 -5.93
C VAL A 135 -2.77 13.47 -5.57
N TYR A 136 -3.93 13.17 -6.12
CA TYR A 136 -5.16 13.92 -5.89
C TYR A 136 -6.20 13.05 -5.19
N ALA A 137 -6.72 13.52 -4.07
CA ALA A 137 -7.82 12.89 -3.35
C ALA A 137 -8.97 13.88 -3.13
N PRO A 138 -10.22 13.47 -3.27
CA PRO A 138 -11.36 14.35 -2.99
C PRO A 138 -11.40 14.71 -1.50
N LYS A 139 -11.66 15.99 -1.20
CA LYS A 139 -11.88 16.46 0.16
C LYS A 139 -13.19 15.90 0.70
N ARG A 140 -13.20 15.36 1.90
CA ARG A 140 -14.36 14.67 2.50
C ARG A 140 -15.61 15.53 2.68
N ASN A 141 -15.45 16.82 3.01
CA ASN A 141 -16.54 17.68 3.44
C ASN A 141 -16.76 18.88 2.51
N VAL A 142 -16.25 18.82 1.28
CA VAL A 142 -16.34 19.92 0.32
C VAL A 142 -17.23 19.51 -0.84
N ARG A 143 -18.27 20.31 -1.12
CA ARG A 143 -19.05 20.16 -2.35
C ARG A 143 -18.25 20.67 -3.53
N VAL A 144 -18.26 19.92 -4.63
CA VAL A 144 -17.58 20.34 -5.86
C VAL A 144 -18.23 21.62 -6.37
N ASN A 145 -17.45 22.69 -6.44
CA ASN A 145 -17.87 23.94 -7.07
C ASN A 145 -17.52 23.89 -8.55
N ILE A 146 -18.52 23.99 -9.42
CA ILE A 146 -18.33 23.94 -10.88
C ILE A 146 -17.39 25.06 -11.38
N ALA A 147 -17.37 26.21 -10.72
CA ALA A 147 -16.49 27.32 -11.08
C ALA A 147 -15.01 27.07 -10.71
N ASN A 148 -14.73 26.23 -9.70
CA ASN A 148 -13.39 25.84 -9.30
C ASN A 148 -13.36 24.38 -8.82
N PRO A 149 -13.39 23.41 -9.73
CA PRO A 149 -13.46 22.01 -9.37
C PRO A 149 -12.20 21.50 -8.64
N THR A 150 -11.05 22.12 -8.89
CA THR A 150 -9.77 21.71 -8.27
C THR A 150 -9.69 22.02 -6.78
N ALA A 151 -10.47 23.01 -6.29
CA ALA A 151 -10.55 23.34 -4.87
C ALA A 151 -11.16 22.22 -4.01
N ALA A 152 -11.88 21.27 -4.62
CA ALA A 152 -12.49 20.13 -3.97
C ALA A 152 -11.52 18.95 -3.75
N PHE A 153 -10.27 19.07 -4.20
CA PHE A 153 -9.25 18.02 -4.07
C PHE A 153 -8.11 18.47 -3.17
N ASN A 154 -7.61 17.54 -2.36
CA ASN A 154 -6.28 17.63 -1.77
C ASN A 154 -5.27 17.23 -2.84
N ARG A 155 -4.10 17.85 -2.77
CA ARG A 155 -2.99 17.60 -3.69
C ARG A 155 -1.71 17.45 -2.90
N GLU A 156 -1.06 16.31 -3.05
CA GLU A 156 0.19 15.97 -2.39
C GLU A 156 1.18 15.39 -3.39
N TYR A 157 2.45 15.28 -2.99
CA TYR A 157 3.54 14.85 -3.85
C TYR A 157 4.24 13.65 -3.24
N LEU A 158 4.48 12.61 -4.08
CA LEU A 158 5.32 11.47 -3.73
C LEU A 158 6.58 11.48 -4.59
N PHE A 159 7.70 11.17 -3.96
CA PHE A 159 8.99 11.07 -4.62
C PHE A 159 9.38 9.61 -4.83
N SER A 160 10.33 9.40 -5.76
CA SER A 160 10.83 8.07 -6.03
C SER A 160 11.70 7.56 -4.88
N PRO A 161 11.41 6.36 -4.36
CA PRO A 161 12.29 5.71 -3.40
C PRO A 161 13.48 4.99 -4.07
N GLY A 162 13.56 5.01 -5.41
CA GLY A 162 14.53 4.22 -6.18
C GLY A 162 14.18 2.74 -6.27
N ALA A 163 12.96 2.36 -5.91
CA ALA A 163 12.45 1.00 -5.99
C ALA A 163 10.94 1.01 -6.29
N ILE A 164 10.48 -0.08 -6.89
CA ILE A 164 9.08 -0.43 -7.13
C ILE A 164 8.81 -1.81 -6.55
N PHE A 165 7.57 -2.22 -6.42
CA PHE A 165 7.25 -3.58 -6.00
C PHE A 165 6.59 -4.39 -7.11
N ALA A 166 6.78 -5.72 -7.06
CA ALA A 166 6.06 -6.68 -7.89
C ALA A 166 5.66 -7.90 -7.06
N VAL A 167 4.36 -8.06 -6.87
CA VAL A 167 3.75 -9.16 -6.11
C VAL A 167 3.35 -10.32 -7.02
N ASN A 168 3.40 -10.12 -8.34
CA ASN A 168 2.85 -11.00 -9.35
C ASN A 168 1.33 -11.22 -9.23
N GLN A 169 0.65 -10.23 -8.70
CA GLN A 169 -0.81 -10.17 -8.61
C GLN A 169 -1.30 -8.86 -9.21
N LYS A 170 -2.03 -8.95 -10.32
CA LYS A 170 -2.52 -7.80 -11.08
C LYS A 170 -3.26 -6.78 -10.20
N LYS A 171 -4.01 -7.22 -9.20
CA LYS A 171 -4.73 -6.35 -8.25
C LYS A 171 -3.79 -5.33 -7.60
N TYR A 172 -2.61 -5.79 -7.14
CA TYR A 172 -1.65 -4.95 -6.44
C TYR A 172 -0.71 -4.22 -7.41
N ASP A 173 -0.16 -4.95 -8.38
CA ASP A 173 0.86 -4.46 -9.30
C ASP A 173 0.35 -3.33 -10.21
N SER A 174 -0.97 -3.34 -10.54
CA SER A 174 -1.56 -2.33 -11.43
C SER A 174 -2.18 -1.13 -10.73
N ARG A 175 -2.36 -1.16 -9.39
CA ARG A 175 -3.17 -0.15 -8.73
C ARG A 175 -2.62 0.40 -7.42
N TYR A 176 -1.70 -0.29 -6.75
CA TYR A 176 -1.29 0.11 -5.40
C TYR A 176 -0.03 0.97 -5.41
N ILE A 177 -0.02 1.94 -4.51
CA ILE A 177 1.15 2.72 -4.11
C ILE A 177 1.25 2.63 -2.60
N LEU A 178 2.37 2.09 -2.10
CA LEU A 178 2.71 2.10 -0.68
C LEU A 178 3.41 3.41 -0.33
N THR A 179 3.02 3.99 0.79
CA THR A 179 3.61 5.23 1.31
C THR A 179 3.45 5.29 2.82
N SER A 180 3.91 6.36 3.47
CA SER A 180 3.76 6.53 4.90
C SER A 180 2.28 6.72 5.32
N LEU A 181 1.93 6.19 6.49
CA LEU A 181 0.60 6.40 7.07
C LEU A 181 0.31 7.90 7.29
N GLY A 182 1.34 8.66 7.66
CA GLY A 182 1.25 10.12 7.82
C GLY A 182 0.88 10.83 6.52
N PHE A 183 1.49 10.44 5.39
CA PHE A 183 1.14 10.96 4.08
C PHE A 183 -0.33 10.64 3.73
N ALA A 184 -0.75 9.40 3.89
CA ALA A 184 -2.12 9.00 3.56
C ALA A 184 -3.14 9.76 4.41
N ARG A 185 -2.89 9.95 5.71
CA ARG A 185 -3.75 10.74 6.60
C ARG A 185 -3.87 12.19 6.13
N ARG A 186 -2.78 12.84 5.76
CA ARG A 186 -2.81 14.21 5.22
C ARG A 186 -3.59 14.28 3.92
N LEU A 187 -3.31 13.39 2.98
CA LEU A 187 -3.96 13.34 1.67
C LEU A 187 -5.49 13.18 1.77
N PHE A 188 -5.95 12.25 2.61
CA PHE A 188 -7.38 11.94 2.75
C PHE A 188 -8.09 12.73 3.85
N ASN A 189 -7.37 13.60 4.53
CA ASN A 189 -7.89 14.43 5.63
C ASN A 189 -8.45 13.60 6.77
N TYR A 190 -7.64 12.66 7.24
CA TYR A 190 -7.84 11.85 8.43
C TYR A 190 -6.84 12.26 9.53
N ASP A 191 -7.23 12.11 10.79
CA ASP A 191 -6.33 12.38 11.93
C ASP A 191 -5.66 11.09 12.41
N THR A 192 -6.45 10.18 12.99
CA THR A 192 -5.97 8.95 13.60
C THR A 192 -6.61 7.71 13.02
N GLU A 193 -7.60 7.89 12.18
CA GLU A 193 -8.38 6.80 11.59
C GLU A 193 -7.52 5.90 10.71
N VAL A 194 -7.94 4.64 10.61
CA VAL A 194 -7.34 3.55 9.82
C VAL A 194 -8.42 2.75 9.08
N SER A 195 -8.03 1.90 8.11
CA SER A 195 -8.97 1.10 7.32
C SER A 195 -8.67 -0.39 7.37
#